data_0bb145eb2b1f468f61702eefd8567c14
#
_entry.id   0bb145eb2b1f468f61702eefd8567c14
#
_cell.length_a   1.000
_cell.length_b   1.000
_cell.length_c   1.000
_cell.angle_alpha   90.00
_cell.angle_beta   90.00
_cell.angle_gamma   90.00
#
_symmetry.space_group_name_H-M   'P 1'
#
loop_
_entity.id
_entity.type
_entity.pdbx_description
1 polymer ?
#
loop_
_entity_poly.entity_id
_entity_poly.type
_entity_poly.pdbx_seq_one_letter_code
_entity_poly.pdbx_strand_id
1 'polypeptide(L)'
;PMRADRLVMQSTLNFAQTVYDKFVENPATNIQEVFLFWNMEDRRERTNIYTLYERILATLDMKVYISRIQMRSKFSRELADADGTVYRSTLFRSDGTFLRESGMAALMDEICTTIGI
;
A
#
# COMPACT_ATOMS: atom_id res chain seq x y z
N PRO A 1 -2.26 1.86 2.43
CA PRO A 1 -1.88 0.45 2.32
C PRO A 1 -2.93 -0.46 2.94
N MET A 2 -3.15 -1.62 2.33
CA MET A 2 -4.02 -2.65 2.87
C MET A 2 -3.36 -4.01 2.75
N ARG A 3 -3.79 -4.96 3.56
CA ARG A 3 -3.28 -6.33 3.58
C ARG A 3 -4.46 -7.30 3.52
N ALA A 4 -4.25 -8.48 2.91
CA ALA A 4 -5.27 -9.51 2.80
C ALA A 4 -5.51 -10.24 4.14
N ASP A 5 -5.92 -9.48 5.13
CA ASP A 5 -6.26 -9.91 6.48
C ASP A 5 -7.57 -9.26 6.88
N ARG A 6 -8.48 -10.04 7.45
CA ARG A 6 -9.83 -9.58 7.78
C ARG A 6 -9.85 -8.35 8.67
N LEU A 7 -9.03 -8.32 9.73
CA LEU A 7 -9.01 -7.20 10.67
C LEU A 7 -8.39 -5.96 10.05
N VAL A 8 -7.31 -6.15 9.29
CA VAL A 8 -6.65 -5.05 8.56
C VAL A 8 -7.59 -4.47 7.51
N MET A 9 -8.30 -5.31 6.76
CA MET A 9 -9.27 -4.85 5.75
C MET A 9 -10.42 -4.08 6.39
N GLN A 10 -10.97 -4.57 7.49
CA GLN A 10 -12.05 -3.86 8.19
C GLN A 10 -11.59 -2.49 8.68
N SER A 11 -10.42 -2.39 9.30
CA SER A 11 -9.85 -1.13 9.76
C SER A 11 -9.55 -0.18 8.60
N THR A 12 -8.97 -0.70 7.52
CA THR A 12 -8.63 0.10 6.34
C THR A 12 -9.89 0.66 5.68
N LEU A 13 -10.93 -0.15 5.50
CA LEU A 13 -12.18 0.29 4.90
C LEU A 13 -12.88 1.35 5.75
N ASN A 14 -12.95 1.15 7.05
CA ASN A 14 -13.53 2.13 7.97
C ASN A 14 -12.79 3.46 7.92
N PHE A 15 -11.47 3.42 7.92
CA PHE A 15 -10.64 4.62 7.83
C PHE A 15 -10.81 5.33 6.49
N ALA A 16 -10.72 4.58 5.38
CA ALA A 16 -10.84 5.13 4.04
C ALA A 16 -12.22 5.76 3.81
N GLN A 17 -13.28 5.11 4.28
CA GLN A 17 -14.64 5.65 4.18
C GLN A 17 -14.78 6.94 5.00
N THR A 18 -14.22 6.97 6.21
CA THR A 18 -14.23 8.16 7.05
C THR A 18 -13.49 9.32 6.39
N VAL A 19 -12.32 9.07 5.81
CA VAL A 19 -11.54 10.09 5.09
C VAL A 19 -12.31 10.59 3.87
N TYR A 20 -12.90 9.68 3.11
CA TYR A 20 -13.70 10.05 1.94
C TYR A 20 -14.87 10.97 2.32
N ASP A 21 -15.70 10.55 3.29
CA ASP A 21 -16.88 11.27 3.69
C ASP A 21 -16.55 12.65 4.32
N LYS A 22 -15.49 12.73 5.12
CA LYS A 22 -15.16 13.95 5.84
C LYS A 22 -14.30 14.93 5.05
N PHE A 23 -13.50 14.44 4.13
CA PHE A 23 -12.49 15.26 3.44
C PHE A 23 -12.70 15.33 1.93
N VAL A 24 -12.95 14.21 1.25
CA VAL A 24 -13.13 14.23 -0.21
C VAL A 24 -14.43 14.92 -0.59
N GLU A 25 -15.52 14.61 0.08
CA GLU A 25 -16.83 15.23 -0.16
C GLU A 25 -16.98 16.62 0.45
N ASN A 26 -15.99 17.08 1.23
CA ASN A 26 -16.03 18.38 1.87
C ASN A 26 -15.34 19.44 0.98
N PRO A 27 -16.10 20.42 0.47
CA PRO A 27 -15.53 21.44 -0.42
C PRO A 27 -14.51 22.37 0.27
N ALA A 28 -14.42 22.36 1.60
CA ALA A 28 -13.44 23.14 2.35
C ALA A 28 -12.04 22.50 2.37
N THR A 29 -11.88 21.27 1.86
CA THR A 29 -10.59 20.57 1.80
C THR A 29 -10.11 20.46 0.37
N ASN A 30 -8.79 20.25 0.22
CA ASN A 30 -8.15 20.04 -1.07
C ASN A 30 -7.89 18.55 -1.37
N ILE A 31 -8.45 17.63 -0.58
CA ILE A 31 -8.32 16.19 -0.82
C ILE A 31 -9.29 15.80 -1.92
N GLN A 32 -8.78 15.33 -3.04
CA GLN A 32 -9.59 15.00 -4.22
C GLN A 32 -10.04 13.56 -4.26
N GLU A 33 -9.22 12.63 -3.74
CA GLU A 33 -9.50 11.21 -3.85
C GLU A 33 -8.71 10.38 -2.83
N VAL A 34 -9.18 9.16 -2.60
CA VAL A 34 -8.50 8.16 -1.76
C VAL A 34 -8.18 6.95 -2.62
N PHE A 35 -6.92 6.57 -2.64
CA PHE A 35 -6.45 5.36 -3.34
C PHE A 35 -5.92 4.33 -2.35
N LEU A 36 -6.20 3.09 -2.62
CA LEU A 36 -5.74 1.94 -1.84
C LEU A 36 -4.71 1.13 -2.64
N PHE A 37 -3.83 0.45 -1.96
CA PHE A 37 -2.92 -0.51 -2.60
C PHE A 37 -2.64 -1.69 -1.67
N TRP A 38 -2.37 -2.84 -2.28
CA TRP A 38 -1.99 -4.04 -1.55
C TRP A 38 -0.55 -3.93 -1.08
N ASN A 39 -0.36 -4.07 0.22
CA ASN A 39 0.94 -4.13 0.86
C ASN A 39 1.16 -5.53 1.43
N MET A 40 2.41 -5.97 1.48
CA MET A 40 2.79 -7.26 2.03
C MET A 40 2.06 -8.43 1.36
N GLU A 41 1.94 -8.40 0.03
CA GLU A 41 1.36 -9.51 -0.72
C GLU A 41 2.24 -10.76 -0.55
N ASP A 42 1.66 -11.81 -0.03
CA ASP A 42 2.31 -13.12 0.04
C ASP A 42 1.84 -13.99 -1.13
N ARG A 43 2.75 -14.31 -2.03
CA ARG A 43 2.45 -15.15 -3.21
C ARG A 43 2.05 -16.57 -2.87
N ARG A 44 2.30 -17.02 -1.64
CA ARG A 44 1.86 -18.32 -1.14
C ARG A 44 0.39 -18.34 -0.77
N GLU A 45 -0.22 -17.18 -0.54
CA GLU A 45 -1.65 -17.06 -0.27
C GLU A 45 -2.46 -17.33 -1.54
N ARG A 46 -3.67 -17.84 -1.33
CA ARG A 46 -4.58 -18.11 -2.45
C ARG A 46 -5.04 -16.80 -3.09
N THR A 47 -4.92 -16.71 -4.39
CA THR A 47 -5.27 -15.51 -5.16
C THR A 47 -6.75 -15.12 -5.05
N ASN A 48 -7.63 -16.07 -4.75
CA ASN A 48 -9.07 -15.79 -4.60
C ASN A 48 -9.39 -14.83 -3.45
N ILE A 49 -8.55 -14.75 -2.41
CA ILE A 49 -8.74 -13.79 -1.31
C ILE A 49 -8.61 -12.36 -1.83
N TYR A 50 -7.57 -12.08 -2.61
CA TYR A 50 -7.38 -10.76 -3.22
C TYR A 50 -8.52 -10.40 -4.17
N THR A 51 -8.93 -11.33 -5.01
CA THR A 51 -10.05 -11.13 -5.93
C THR A 51 -11.36 -10.85 -5.19
N LEU A 52 -11.62 -11.56 -4.09
CA LEU A 52 -12.80 -11.34 -3.26
C LEU A 52 -12.83 -9.94 -2.66
N TYR A 53 -11.72 -9.51 -2.05
CA TYR A 53 -11.63 -8.17 -1.47
C TYR A 53 -11.71 -7.08 -2.53
N GLU A 54 -11.11 -7.28 -3.70
CA GLU A 54 -11.20 -6.32 -4.80
C GLU A 54 -12.63 -6.15 -5.33
N ARG A 55 -13.43 -7.22 -5.33
CA ARG A 55 -14.86 -7.13 -5.64
C ARG A 55 -15.62 -6.30 -4.60
N ILE A 56 -15.33 -6.50 -3.32
CA ILE A 56 -15.94 -5.72 -2.23
C ILE A 56 -15.56 -4.25 -2.38
N LEU A 57 -14.30 -3.96 -2.63
CA LEU A 57 -13.81 -2.59 -2.83
C LEU A 57 -14.48 -1.92 -4.04
N ALA A 58 -14.68 -2.66 -5.13
CA ALA A 58 -15.37 -2.16 -6.31
C ALA A 58 -16.85 -1.81 -6.02
N THR A 59 -17.54 -2.62 -5.22
CA THR A 59 -18.92 -2.31 -4.81
C THR A 59 -19.04 -1.07 -3.93
N LEU A 60 -17.96 -0.68 -3.25
CA LEU A 60 -17.86 0.51 -2.42
C LEU A 60 -17.28 1.72 -3.17
N ASP A 61 -17.07 1.61 -4.48
CA ASP A 61 -16.44 2.61 -5.33
C ASP A 61 -15.04 3.05 -4.86
N MET A 62 -14.33 2.16 -4.16
CA MET A 62 -12.97 2.41 -3.73
C MET A 62 -11.98 2.18 -4.87
N LYS A 63 -11.07 3.12 -5.06
CA LYS A 63 -10.03 3.04 -6.09
C LYS A 63 -8.82 2.28 -5.55
N VAL A 64 -8.35 1.30 -6.32
CA VAL A 64 -7.22 0.44 -5.93
C VAL A 64 -6.18 0.47 -7.04
N TYR A 65 -4.92 0.69 -6.67
CA TYR A 65 -3.80 0.57 -7.60
C TYR A 65 -3.60 -0.88 -8.03
N ILE A 66 -3.19 -1.07 -9.26
CA ILE A 66 -2.93 -2.40 -9.84
C ILE A 66 -1.66 -2.99 -9.25
N SER A 67 -0.64 -2.15 -9.04
CA SER A 67 0.64 -2.59 -8.48
C SER A 67 0.51 -2.97 -7.01
N ARG A 68 1.22 -4.03 -6.63
CA ARG A 68 1.20 -4.59 -5.28
C ARG A 68 2.61 -4.64 -4.71
N ILE A 69 2.75 -4.33 -3.44
CA ILE A 69 4.03 -4.48 -2.73
C ILE A 69 4.14 -5.89 -2.19
N GLN A 70 5.16 -6.61 -2.63
CA GLN A 70 5.42 -7.97 -2.20
C GLN A 70 5.98 -8.01 -0.78
N MET A 71 5.62 -9.05 -0.04
CA MET A 71 6.26 -9.33 1.25
C MET A 71 7.74 -9.67 1.03
N ARG A 72 8.62 -8.86 1.60
CA ARG A 72 10.06 -9.03 1.51
C ARG A 72 10.71 -8.78 2.87
N SER A 73 11.64 -9.64 3.26
CA SER A 73 12.34 -9.51 4.52
C SER A 73 13.10 -8.18 4.66
N LYS A 74 13.56 -7.60 3.56
CA LYS A 74 14.26 -6.31 3.58
C LYS A 74 13.40 -5.18 4.15
N PHE A 75 12.08 -5.19 3.96
CA PHE A 75 11.19 -4.16 4.54
C PHE A 75 11.13 -4.20 6.07
N SER A 76 11.35 -5.37 6.66
CA SER A 76 11.32 -5.54 8.12
C SER A 76 12.71 -5.75 8.74
N ARG A 77 13.76 -5.85 7.92
CA ARG A 77 15.12 -6.08 8.41
C ARG A 77 15.62 -4.87 9.18
N GLU A 78 16.17 -5.16 10.35
CA GLU A 78 16.86 -4.18 11.16
C GLU A 78 18.37 -4.37 11.04
N LEU A 79 19.09 -3.28 11.04
CA LEU A 79 20.55 -3.22 11.02
C LEU A 79 21.03 -2.49 12.26
N ALA A 80 22.17 -2.91 12.80
CA ALA A 80 22.83 -2.23 13.90
C ALA A 80 24.20 -1.72 13.44
N ASP A 81 24.53 -0.49 13.83
CA ASP A 81 25.87 0.05 13.61
C ASP A 81 26.84 -0.33 14.75
N ALA A 82 28.07 0.13 14.65
CA ALA A 82 29.11 -0.13 15.65
C ALA A 82 28.79 0.46 17.03
N ASP A 83 27.94 1.49 17.08
CA ASP A 83 27.50 2.17 18.32
C ASP A 83 26.27 1.51 18.93
N GLY A 84 25.74 0.45 18.32
CA GLY A 84 24.56 -0.25 18.76
C GLY A 84 23.22 0.43 18.40
N THR A 85 23.24 1.46 17.57
CA THR A 85 22.02 2.08 17.04
C THR A 85 21.37 1.13 16.04
N VAL A 86 20.07 0.87 16.24
CA VAL A 86 19.27 -0.02 15.39
C VAL A 86 18.38 0.80 14.48
N TYR A 87 18.36 0.47 13.21
CA TYR A 87 17.53 1.15 12.20
C TYR A 87 17.07 0.17 11.11
N ARG A 88 16.00 0.56 10.41
CA ARG A 88 15.48 -0.23 9.28
C ARG A 88 16.40 -0.15 8.06
N SER A 89 16.60 -1.28 7.39
CA SER A 89 17.38 -1.32 6.14
C SER A 89 16.84 -0.40 5.05
N THR A 90 15.57 -0.09 5.08
CA THR A 90 14.89 0.80 4.11
C THR A 90 15.22 2.28 4.28
N LEU A 91 15.93 2.68 5.33
CA LEU A 91 16.49 4.03 5.44
C LEU A 91 17.58 4.30 4.40
N PHE A 92 18.19 3.26 3.88
CA PHE A 92 19.21 3.36 2.83
C PHE A 92 18.60 3.16 1.46
N ARG A 93 19.24 3.75 0.46
CA ARG A 93 18.82 3.60 -0.92
C ARG A 93 18.82 2.12 -1.31
N SER A 94 17.71 1.65 -1.82
CA SER A 94 17.59 0.30 -2.37
C SER A 94 18.03 0.27 -3.83
N ASP A 95 18.57 -0.88 -4.27
CA ASP A 95 18.96 -1.05 -5.66
C ASP A 95 17.71 -1.18 -6.57
N GLY A 96 17.91 -0.94 -7.87
CA GLY A 96 16.83 -0.96 -8.85
C GLY A 96 16.19 -2.33 -9.03
N THR A 97 16.94 -3.40 -8.85
CA THR A 97 16.42 -4.77 -8.94
C THR A 97 15.42 -5.04 -7.82
N PHE A 98 15.76 -4.70 -6.59
CA PHE A 98 14.87 -4.83 -5.45
C PHE A 98 13.59 -3.99 -5.63
N LEU A 99 13.73 -2.76 -6.10
CA LEU A 99 12.57 -1.87 -6.31
C LEU A 99 11.60 -2.44 -7.35
N ARG A 100 12.12 -3.04 -8.42
CA ARG A 100 11.30 -3.70 -9.44
C ARG A 100 10.64 -4.97 -8.92
N GLU A 101 11.41 -5.86 -8.32
CA GLU A 101 10.92 -7.17 -7.87
C GLU A 101 9.94 -7.08 -6.71
N SER A 102 10.08 -6.09 -5.85
CA SER A 102 9.16 -5.86 -4.73
C SER A 102 7.83 -5.21 -5.14
N GLY A 103 7.72 -4.71 -6.37
CA GLY A 103 6.56 -3.94 -6.85
C GLY A 103 6.61 -2.46 -6.49
N MET A 104 7.62 -2.01 -5.77
CA MET A 104 7.73 -0.60 -5.34
C MET A 104 7.87 0.35 -6.53
N ALA A 105 8.71 0.02 -7.51
CA ALA A 105 8.89 0.87 -8.69
C ALA A 105 7.58 1.05 -9.46
N ALA A 106 6.87 -0.05 -9.70
CA ALA A 106 5.59 0.00 -10.42
C ALA A 106 4.53 0.81 -9.66
N LEU A 107 4.43 0.64 -8.34
CA LEU A 107 3.51 1.43 -7.52
C LEU A 107 3.85 2.93 -7.56
N MET A 108 5.12 3.28 -7.49
CA MET A 108 5.55 4.67 -7.58
C MET A 108 5.20 5.29 -8.94
N ASP A 109 5.34 4.53 -10.03
CA ASP A 109 4.95 4.99 -11.37
C ASP A 109 3.43 5.22 -11.45
N GLU A 110 2.61 4.34 -10.90
CA GLU A 110 1.17 4.54 -10.82
C GLU A 110 0.80 5.79 -10.01
N ILE A 111 1.43 5.99 -8.86
CA ILE A 111 1.20 7.17 -8.02
C ILE A 111 1.58 8.45 -8.80
N CYS A 112 2.75 8.47 -9.40
CA CYS A 112 3.21 9.61 -10.19
C CYS A 112 2.23 9.93 -11.34
N THR A 113 1.73 8.92 -12.04
CA THR A 113 0.72 9.08 -13.08
C THR A 113 -0.58 9.68 -12.52
N THR A 114 -1.02 9.22 -11.36
CA THR A 114 -2.24 9.71 -10.71
C THR A 114 -2.15 11.19 -10.35
N ILE A 115 -1.01 11.65 -9.85
CA ILE A 115 -0.79 13.05 -9.45
C ILE A 115 -0.24 13.94 -10.56
N GLY A 116 -0.03 13.40 -11.76
CA GLY A 116 0.37 14.16 -12.94
C GLY A 116 1.86 14.51 -13.02
N ILE A 117 2.69 13.69 -12.42
CA ILE A 117 4.15 13.89 -12.49
C ILE A 117 4.76 13.01 -13.58
#